data_e4bc7e61af68857dd666a2ed35b83220
#
_entry.id   e4bc7e61af68857dd666a2ed35b83220
#
_cell.length_a   1.000
_cell.length_b   1.000
_cell.length_c   1.000
_cell.angle_alpha   90.00
_cell.angle_beta   90.00
_cell.angle_gamma   90.00
#
_symmetry.space_group_name_H-M   'P 1'
#
loop_
_entity.id
_entity.type
_entity.pdbx_description
1 polymer ?
#
loop_
_entity_poly.entity_id
_entity_poly.type
_entity_poly.pdbx_seq_one_letter_code
_entity_poly.pdbx_strand_id
1 'polypeptide(L)' 'MSMSIIVKLDDMLHERRMTLTELSEKIGITLANLSILKTGKARAVRFSTLEALCRELDCQPGDLLEWIP' A
#
# COMPACT_ATOMS: atom_id res chain seq x y z
N MET A 1 -21.19 9.95 -8.86
CA MET A 1 -19.84 10.12 -9.29
C MET A 1 -18.87 10.29 -8.13
N SER A 2 -17.80 9.61 -8.14
CA SER A 2 -16.86 9.73 -7.06
C SER A 2 -15.49 10.11 -7.58
N MET A 3 -14.86 11.04 -6.88
CA MET A 3 -13.44 11.29 -7.05
C MET A 3 -12.76 10.58 -5.91
N SER A 4 -11.90 9.66 -6.22
CA SER A 4 -11.32 8.85 -5.17
C SER A 4 -9.86 8.52 -5.45
N ILE A 5 -9.16 8.25 -4.37
CA ILE A 5 -7.83 7.66 -4.44
C ILE A 5 -8.01 6.16 -4.32
N ILE A 6 -7.47 5.43 -5.29
CA ILE A 6 -7.45 3.97 -5.19
C ILE A 6 -6.07 3.53 -4.74
N VAL A 7 -6.03 2.44 -3.99
CA VAL A 7 -4.80 1.86 -3.48
C VAL A 7 -4.46 0.64 -4.31
N LYS A 8 -3.27 0.63 -4.90
CA LYS A 8 -2.81 -0.46 -5.77
C LYS A 8 -1.78 -1.34 -5.08
N LEU A 9 -1.82 -1.39 -3.75
CA LEU A 9 -0.86 -2.18 -2.98
C LEU A 9 -0.91 -3.65 -3.36
N ASP A 10 -2.11 -4.19 -3.56
CA ASP A 10 -2.26 -5.59 -3.91
C ASP A 10 -1.59 -5.91 -5.24
N ASP A 11 -1.73 -5.02 -6.22
CA ASP A 11 -1.08 -5.18 -7.52
C ASP A 11 0.44 -5.21 -7.40
N MET A 12 0.99 -4.32 -6.55
CA MET A 12 2.44 -4.28 -6.35
C MET A 12 2.95 -5.51 -5.63
N LEU A 13 2.20 -5.99 -4.63
CA LEU A 13 2.55 -7.24 -3.94
C LEU A 13 2.59 -8.40 -4.93
N HIS A 14 1.59 -8.47 -5.78
CA HIS A 14 1.50 -9.51 -6.77
C HIS A 14 2.67 -9.44 -7.75
N GLU A 15 2.99 -8.24 -8.21
CA GLU A 15 4.09 -8.00 -9.13
C GLU A 15 5.44 -8.37 -8.53
N ARG A 16 5.63 -8.11 -7.25
CA ARG A 16 6.87 -8.40 -6.53
C ARG A 16 6.88 -9.82 -5.94
N ARG A 17 5.80 -10.59 -6.12
CA ARG A 17 5.66 -11.94 -5.58
C ARG A 17 5.87 -11.95 -4.06
N MET A 18 5.30 -10.98 -3.39
CA MET A 18 5.40 -10.81 -1.95
C MET A 18 4.01 -10.91 -1.34
N THR A 19 3.93 -11.59 -0.20
CA THR A 19 2.66 -11.65 0.53
C THR A 19 2.52 -10.45 1.44
N LEU A 20 1.28 -10.14 1.82
CA LEU A 20 1.01 -9.06 2.77
C LEU A 20 1.68 -9.35 4.12
N THR A 21 1.72 -10.63 4.53
CA THR A 21 2.37 -11.04 5.76
C THR A 21 3.87 -10.75 5.72
N GLU A 22 4.52 -11.08 4.60
CA GLU A 22 5.95 -10.78 4.44
C GLU A 22 6.20 -9.28 4.53
N LEU A 23 5.38 -8.48 3.88
CA LEU A 23 5.52 -7.04 3.91
C LEU A 23 5.34 -6.50 5.32
N SER A 24 4.33 -7.01 6.04
CA SER A 24 4.06 -6.64 7.42
C SER A 24 5.31 -6.87 8.28
N GLU A 25 5.93 -8.01 8.13
CA GLU A 25 7.12 -8.35 8.91
C GLU A 25 8.30 -7.45 8.56
N LYS A 26 8.46 -7.13 7.29
CA LYS A 26 9.60 -6.32 6.83
C LYS A 26 9.53 -4.87 7.30
N ILE A 27 8.34 -4.30 7.35
CA ILE A 27 8.19 -2.86 7.66
C ILE A 27 7.68 -2.61 9.07
N GLY A 28 7.35 -3.67 9.82
CA GLY A 28 6.93 -3.51 11.22
C GLY A 28 5.55 -2.90 11.39
N ILE A 29 4.69 -3.02 10.40
CA ILE A 29 3.30 -2.58 10.47
C ILE A 29 2.43 -3.82 10.56
N THR A 30 1.41 -3.77 11.42
CA THR A 30 0.57 -4.95 11.63
C THR A 30 -0.14 -5.37 10.36
N LEU A 31 -0.37 -6.67 10.23
CA LEU A 31 -1.10 -7.22 9.10
C LEU A 31 -2.49 -6.59 8.99
N ALA A 32 -3.13 -6.34 10.13
CA ALA A 32 -4.46 -5.71 10.15
C ALA A 32 -4.41 -4.32 9.53
N ASN A 33 -3.41 -3.50 9.88
CA ASN A 33 -3.29 -2.15 9.35
C ASN A 33 -2.97 -2.17 7.85
N LEU A 34 -2.12 -3.06 7.41
CA LEU A 34 -1.83 -3.20 5.98
C LEU A 34 -3.05 -3.69 5.22
N SER A 35 -3.84 -4.57 5.81
CA SER A 35 -5.07 -5.06 5.19
C SER A 35 -6.08 -3.93 4.99
N ILE A 36 -6.20 -3.05 5.99
CA ILE A 36 -7.07 -1.87 5.88
C ILE A 36 -6.61 -0.99 4.72
N LEU A 37 -5.31 -0.77 4.58
CA LEU A 37 -4.78 0.02 3.49
C LEU A 37 -5.00 -0.69 2.14
N LYS A 38 -4.71 -1.97 2.08
CA LYS A 38 -4.83 -2.77 0.86
C LYS A 38 -6.26 -2.76 0.30
N THR A 39 -7.24 -2.82 1.18
CA THR A 39 -8.64 -2.89 0.77
C THR A 39 -9.23 -1.50 0.47
N GLY A 40 -8.45 -0.44 0.59
CA GLY A 40 -8.91 0.91 0.28
C GLY A 40 -9.76 1.52 1.36
N LYS A 41 -9.78 0.94 2.56
CA LYS A 41 -10.58 1.46 3.67
C LYS A 41 -9.84 2.48 4.52
N ALA A 42 -8.54 2.66 4.28
CA ALA A 42 -7.77 3.65 5.01
C ALA A 42 -8.17 5.05 4.55
N ARG A 43 -8.26 5.97 5.50
CA ARG A 43 -8.58 7.36 5.22
C ARG A 43 -7.33 8.23 5.18
N ALA A 44 -6.23 7.70 5.65
CA ALA A 44 -4.97 8.42 5.67
C ALA A 44 -3.84 7.41 5.68
N VAL A 45 -2.69 7.83 5.19
CA VAL A 45 -1.46 7.06 5.29
C VAL A 45 -0.35 8.03 5.66
N ARG A 46 0.48 7.64 6.61
CA ARG A 46 1.61 8.47 7.01
C ARG A 46 2.68 8.40 5.93
N PHE A 47 3.38 9.52 5.73
CA PHE A 47 4.49 9.52 4.79
C PHE A 47 5.56 8.50 5.17
N SER A 48 5.79 8.28 6.46
CA SER A 48 6.75 7.28 6.91
C SER A 48 6.34 5.87 6.47
N THR A 49 5.05 5.57 6.52
CA THR A 49 4.51 4.30 6.05
C THR A 49 4.65 4.20 4.52
N LEU A 50 4.29 5.25 3.83
CA LEU A 50 4.38 5.28 2.37
C LEU A 50 5.84 5.09 1.92
N GLU A 51 6.76 5.74 2.60
CA GLU A 51 8.18 5.60 2.31
C GLU A 51 8.66 4.16 2.53
N ALA A 52 8.23 3.53 3.63
CA ALA A 52 8.60 2.15 3.91
C ALA A 52 8.07 1.20 2.84
N LEU A 53 6.84 1.43 2.40
CA LEU A 53 6.25 0.63 1.32
C LEU A 53 7.03 0.78 0.03
N CYS A 54 7.36 2.01 -0.34
CA CYS A 54 8.13 2.27 -1.55
C CYS A 54 9.50 1.63 -1.50
N ARG A 55 10.16 1.69 -0.35
CA ARG A 55 11.48 1.11 -0.15
C ARG A 55 11.45 -0.40 -0.29
N GLU A 56 10.50 -1.06 0.39
CA GLU A 56 10.44 -2.53 0.38
C GLU A 56 9.95 -3.08 -0.96
N LEU A 57 9.07 -2.36 -1.62
CA LEU A 57 8.51 -2.80 -2.90
C LEU A 57 9.28 -2.25 -4.09
N ASP A 58 10.29 -1.42 -3.82
CA ASP A 58 11.11 -0.78 -4.85
C ASP A 58 10.21 -0.12 -5.90
N CYS A 59 9.38 0.80 -5.45
CA CYS A 59 8.42 1.47 -6.31
C CYS A 59 8.23 2.92 -5.86
N GLN A 60 7.47 3.66 -6.63
CA GLN A 60 7.14 5.04 -6.36
C GLN A 60 5.73 5.15 -5.75
N PRO A 61 5.43 6.24 -5.04
CA PRO A 61 4.07 6.42 -4.50
C PRO A 61 2.98 6.32 -5.57
N GLY A 62 3.26 6.77 -6.78
CA GLY A 62 2.31 6.65 -7.89
C GLY A 62 2.03 5.21 -8.33
N ASP A 63 2.88 4.29 -7.94
CA ASP A 63 2.64 2.86 -8.18
C ASP A 63 1.70 2.26 -7.14
N LEU A 64 1.54 2.95 -6.01
CA LEU A 64 0.71 2.48 -4.90
C LEU A 64 -0.63 3.20 -4.81
N LEU A 65 -0.67 4.45 -5.26
CA LEU A 65 -1.85 5.31 -5.13
C LEU A 65 -2.16 5.93 -6.48
N GLU A 66 -3.45 6.00 -6.80
CA GLU A 66 -3.89 6.62 -8.03
C GLU A 66 -5.17 7.40 -7.78
N TRP A 67 -5.27 8.59 -8.36
CA TRP A 67 -6.48 9.39 -8.27
C TRP A 67 -7.37 9.12 -9.48
N ILE A 68 -8.61 8.80 -9.20
CA ILE A 68 -9.62 8.57 -10.25
C ILE A 68 -10.65 9.68 -10.14
N PRO A 69 -10.80 10.51 -11.15
CA PRO A 69 -11.81 11.56 -11.14
C PRO A 69 -13.23 11.01 -11.23
#